data_08a8236facc864bfd68aeaf5230f3093
#
_entry.id   08a8236facc864bfd68aeaf5230f3093
#
_cell.length_a   1.000
_cell.length_b   1.000
_cell.length_c   1.000
_cell.angle_alpha   90.00
_cell.angle_beta   90.00
_cell.angle_gamma   90.00
#
_symmetry.space_group_name_H-M   'P 1'
#
loop_
_entity.id
_entity.type
_entity.pdbx_description
1 polymer ?
#
loop_
_entity_poly.entity_id
_entity_poly.type
_entity_poly.pdbx_seq_one_letter_code
_entity_poly.pdbx_strand_id
1 'polypeptide(L)'
;MTMSDEALDEFRDAWLAAEGNDFASRLQRQSLEALADENEALRPILFELTNRAQSELDLHLEGETVHNHEADADSFAAFVRGLADATKEVAKHLLGRQRRASTLRILAPSPGSVRVVLRAAPPAENEGHTAQITRTPSVDSTSLDTVAVLLARSQTEGAEMTDDVLSGLAAALPQRAHTGLRRAAKAIDAQDWEVAGELRSHHGFQRVHLGPQGAKALLRVLDERQQSATEITLSGVIDGQRRSVGALWFTPEGASPIEAAVPSQELLEQVVQHDAANARVRAVFDVLTIIGKGANARRREVYTLRSIEPLPVTPTLI
;
A
#
# COMPACT_ATOMS: atom_id res chain seq x y z
N MET A 1 1.14 27.82 -20.79
CA MET A 1 1.58 29.11 -20.18
C MET A 1 2.43 28.72 -18.99
N THR A 2 3.75 28.94 -19.03
CA THR A 2 4.65 28.62 -17.91
C THR A 2 4.41 29.64 -16.80
N MET A 3 4.05 29.16 -15.62
CA MET A 3 4.04 30.00 -14.41
C MET A 3 5.46 30.48 -14.09
N SER A 4 5.57 31.69 -13.53
CA SER A 4 6.86 32.20 -13.05
C SER A 4 7.31 31.47 -11.79
N ASP A 5 8.62 31.37 -11.56
CA ASP A 5 9.19 30.78 -10.34
C ASP A 5 8.68 31.49 -9.08
N GLU A 6 8.44 32.80 -9.15
CA GLU A 6 7.87 33.61 -8.08
C GLU A 6 6.46 33.13 -7.68
N ALA A 7 5.60 32.80 -8.65
CA ALA A 7 4.25 32.29 -8.36
C ALA A 7 4.28 30.87 -7.76
N LEU A 8 5.30 30.05 -8.09
CA LEU A 8 5.50 28.75 -7.49
C LEU A 8 5.95 28.87 -6.03
N ASP A 9 6.80 29.85 -5.73
CA ASP A 9 7.26 30.11 -4.36
C ASP A 9 6.13 30.73 -3.50
N GLU A 10 5.32 31.64 -4.06
CA GLU A 10 4.11 32.15 -3.37
C GLU A 10 3.13 31.02 -3.02
N PHE A 11 2.95 30.04 -3.89
CA PHE A 11 2.11 28.87 -3.58
C PHE A 11 2.68 28.04 -2.43
N ARG A 12 4.00 27.83 -2.38
CA ARG A 12 4.68 27.13 -1.27
C ARG A 12 4.48 27.86 0.06
N ASP A 13 4.69 29.19 0.05
CA ASP A 13 4.54 30.01 1.25
C ASP A 13 3.09 30.02 1.75
N ALA A 14 2.12 30.14 0.84
CA ALA A 14 0.70 30.06 1.18
C ALA A 14 0.31 28.72 1.79
N TRP A 15 0.86 27.60 1.26
CA TRP A 15 0.62 26.28 1.79
C TRP A 15 1.20 26.11 3.19
N LEU A 16 2.44 26.55 3.42
CA LEU A 16 3.10 26.49 4.73
C LEU A 16 2.39 27.39 5.75
N ALA A 17 1.88 28.56 5.33
CA ALA A 17 1.08 29.42 6.19
C ALA A 17 -0.26 28.79 6.61
N ALA A 18 -0.77 27.83 5.83
CA ALA A 18 -2.02 27.12 6.09
C ALA A 18 -1.84 25.83 6.95
N GLU A 19 -0.70 25.60 7.59
CA GLU A 19 -0.41 24.37 8.39
C GLU A 19 -1.22 24.23 9.69
N GLY A 20 -2.10 25.19 10.04
CA GLY A 20 -2.96 25.09 11.19
C GLY A 20 -4.05 24.01 11.10
N ASN A 21 -4.59 23.62 12.26
CA ASN A 21 -5.71 22.66 12.35
C ASN A 21 -7.08 23.34 12.53
N ASP A 22 -7.12 24.69 12.51
CA ASP A 22 -8.34 25.46 12.59
C ASP A 22 -9.12 25.44 11.25
N PHE A 23 -10.36 25.92 11.31
CA PHE A 23 -11.24 25.94 10.14
C PHE A 23 -10.70 26.77 8.97
N ALA A 24 -10.09 27.91 9.28
CA ALA A 24 -9.56 28.81 8.25
C ALA A 24 -8.39 28.16 7.50
N SER A 25 -7.44 27.56 8.23
CA SER A 25 -6.31 26.83 7.66
C SER A 25 -6.75 25.65 6.78
N ARG A 26 -7.79 24.90 7.19
CA ARG A 26 -8.35 23.82 6.38
C ARG A 26 -9.00 24.31 5.09
N LEU A 27 -9.77 25.41 5.17
CA LEU A 27 -10.42 26.01 4.00
C LEU A 27 -9.37 26.54 3.02
N GLN A 28 -8.31 27.19 3.53
CA GLN A 28 -7.21 27.68 2.72
C GLN A 28 -6.49 26.54 2.00
N ARG A 29 -6.20 25.42 2.69
CA ARG A 29 -5.62 24.23 2.03
C ARG A 29 -6.52 23.68 0.93
N GLN A 30 -7.83 23.53 1.18
CA GLN A 30 -8.77 23.10 0.14
C GLN A 30 -8.76 24.01 -1.09
N SER A 31 -8.66 25.32 -0.87
CA SER A 31 -8.58 26.27 -1.98
C SER A 31 -7.28 26.15 -2.77
N LEU A 32 -6.15 25.89 -2.08
CA LEU A 32 -4.86 25.65 -2.74
C LEU A 32 -4.82 24.30 -3.47
N GLU A 33 -5.45 23.25 -2.93
CA GLU A 33 -5.63 21.97 -3.61
C GLU A 33 -6.44 22.13 -4.90
N ALA A 34 -7.58 22.83 -4.84
CA ALA A 34 -8.40 23.12 -6.02
C ALA A 34 -7.62 23.92 -7.07
N LEU A 35 -6.85 24.92 -6.65
CA LEU A 35 -5.99 25.69 -7.55
C LEU A 35 -4.92 24.82 -8.24
N ALA A 36 -4.34 23.88 -7.52
CA ALA A 36 -3.35 22.95 -8.07
C ALA A 36 -4.00 21.91 -9.01
N ASP A 37 -5.24 21.50 -8.75
CA ASP A 37 -5.99 20.61 -9.66
C ASP A 37 -6.28 21.28 -11.01
N GLU A 38 -6.51 22.60 -11.02
CA GLU A 38 -6.73 23.38 -12.23
C GLU A 38 -5.43 23.76 -12.95
N ASN A 39 -4.27 23.69 -12.28
CA ASN A 39 -2.99 24.14 -12.82
C ASN A 39 -1.93 23.03 -12.77
N GLU A 40 -1.58 22.50 -13.93
CA GLU A 40 -0.62 21.40 -14.08
C GLU A 40 0.78 21.73 -13.52
N ALA A 41 1.18 23.00 -13.51
CA ALA A 41 2.48 23.44 -12.97
C ALA A 41 2.53 23.41 -11.44
N LEU A 42 1.38 23.54 -10.76
CA LEU A 42 1.29 23.49 -9.29
C LEU A 42 1.20 22.06 -8.72
N ARG A 43 0.74 21.10 -9.51
CA ARG A 43 0.58 19.70 -9.06
C ARG A 43 1.86 19.09 -8.52
N PRO A 44 3.04 19.22 -9.16
CA PRO A 44 4.29 18.69 -8.61
C PRO A 44 4.66 19.35 -7.28
N ILE A 45 4.39 20.64 -7.12
CA ILE A 45 4.68 21.38 -5.88
C ILE A 45 3.72 20.95 -4.78
N LEU A 46 2.43 20.88 -5.07
CA LEU A 46 1.45 20.36 -4.11
C LEU A 46 1.81 18.93 -3.70
N PHE A 47 2.20 18.10 -4.65
CA PHE A 47 2.68 16.74 -4.39
C PHE A 47 3.89 16.74 -3.45
N GLU A 48 4.89 17.60 -3.69
CA GLU A 48 6.06 17.75 -2.82
C GLU A 48 5.70 18.22 -1.41
N LEU A 49 4.79 19.20 -1.29
CA LEU A 49 4.35 19.78 -0.01
C LEU A 49 3.43 18.86 0.79
N THR A 50 2.57 18.11 0.12
CA THR A 50 1.67 17.13 0.75
C THR A 50 2.34 15.78 0.98
N ASN A 51 3.41 15.51 0.25
CA ASN A 51 4.11 14.24 0.28
C ASN A 51 5.00 14.16 1.52
N ARG A 52 4.43 13.67 2.60
CA ARG A 52 5.19 13.41 3.82
C ARG A 52 6.14 12.25 3.58
N ALA A 53 7.40 12.41 3.95
CA ALA A 53 8.39 11.32 3.84
C ALA A 53 7.95 10.05 4.59
N GLN A 54 7.10 10.22 5.63
CA GLN A 54 6.59 9.11 6.43
C GLN A 54 5.14 8.83 6.12
N SER A 55 4.84 7.56 5.85
CA SER A 55 3.49 7.10 5.50
C SER A 55 2.51 7.30 6.65
N GLU A 56 1.30 7.70 6.29
CA GLU A 56 0.17 7.91 7.18
C GLU A 56 -1.05 7.19 6.61
N LEU A 57 -1.63 6.32 7.40
CA LEU A 57 -2.86 5.61 7.09
C LEU A 57 -3.99 6.20 7.93
N ASP A 58 -4.92 6.88 7.25
CA ASP A 58 -6.07 7.55 7.84
C ASP A 58 -7.33 6.76 7.53
N LEU A 59 -7.96 6.21 8.54
CA LEU A 59 -9.10 5.32 8.40
C LEU A 59 -10.30 5.80 9.23
N HIS A 60 -11.47 5.74 8.62
CA HIS A 60 -12.77 5.99 9.21
C HIS A 60 -13.53 4.68 9.31
N LEU A 61 -14.16 4.44 10.46
CA LEU A 61 -15.01 3.27 10.70
C LEU A 61 -16.46 3.71 10.65
N GLU A 62 -17.24 2.99 9.85
CA GLU A 62 -18.69 3.15 9.71
C GLU A 62 -19.36 1.80 9.88
N GLY A 63 -20.65 1.78 10.23
CA GLY A 63 -21.42 0.55 10.38
C GLY A 63 -22.56 0.71 11.39
N GLU A 64 -23.46 -0.28 11.42
CA GLU A 64 -24.62 -0.23 12.36
C GLU A 64 -24.22 -0.23 13.83
N THR A 65 -23.03 -0.74 14.16
CA THR A 65 -22.48 -0.78 15.52
C THR A 65 -21.66 0.47 15.86
N VAL A 66 -21.53 1.41 14.93
CA VAL A 66 -20.82 2.69 15.13
C VAL A 66 -21.89 3.79 15.27
N HIS A 67 -22.15 4.23 16.50
CA HIS A 67 -23.16 5.25 16.79
C HIS A 67 -22.52 6.50 17.40
N ASN A 68 -22.89 7.69 16.88
CA ASN A 68 -22.46 8.97 17.46
C ASN A 68 -20.96 9.03 17.80
N HIS A 69 -20.11 8.46 16.92
CA HIS A 69 -18.65 8.39 17.11
C HIS A 69 -18.16 7.40 18.18
N GLU A 70 -19.00 6.46 18.57
CA GLU A 70 -18.68 5.39 19.49
C GLU A 70 -18.58 4.05 18.75
N ALA A 71 -17.59 3.26 19.08
CA ALA A 71 -17.41 1.88 18.62
C ALA A 71 -17.07 0.98 19.81
N ASP A 72 -17.27 -0.34 19.64
CA ASP A 72 -16.84 -1.31 20.65
C ASP A 72 -15.34 -1.20 20.91
N ALA A 73 -14.97 -0.93 22.16
CA ALA A 73 -13.59 -0.63 22.53
C ALA A 73 -12.64 -1.82 22.31
N ASP A 74 -13.09 -3.03 22.60
CA ASP A 74 -12.25 -4.25 22.44
C ASP A 74 -12.01 -4.56 20.96
N SER A 75 -13.04 -4.45 20.14
CA SER A 75 -12.95 -4.65 18.68
C SER A 75 -12.11 -3.57 18.03
N PHE A 76 -12.29 -2.29 18.43
CA PHE A 76 -11.47 -1.19 17.95
C PHE A 76 -10.00 -1.37 18.33
N ALA A 77 -9.72 -1.70 19.58
CA ALA A 77 -8.36 -1.98 20.04
C ALA A 77 -7.76 -3.19 19.29
N ALA A 78 -8.54 -4.25 19.04
CA ALA A 78 -8.11 -5.41 18.29
C ALA A 78 -7.77 -5.05 16.84
N PHE A 79 -8.58 -4.21 16.17
CA PHE A 79 -8.34 -3.72 14.82
C PHE A 79 -7.03 -2.91 14.75
N VAL A 80 -6.89 -1.87 15.56
CA VAL A 80 -5.71 -0.99 15.58
C VAL A 80 -4.44 -1.77 15.94
N ARG A 81 -4.51 -2.62 16.95
CA ARG A 81 -3.38 -3.46 17.36
C ARG A 81 -3.02 -4.47 16.29
N GLY A 82 -4.02 -5.00 15.56
CA GLY A 82 -3.82 -5.91 14.45
C GLY A 82 -2.98 -5.28 13.35
N LEU A 83 -3.30 -4.06 12.93
CA LEU A 83 -2.55 -3.30 11.94
C LEU A 83 -1.13 -2.97 12.43
N ALA A 84 -0.99 -2.51 13.66
CA ALA A 84 0.31 -2.18 14.24
C ALA A 84 1.23 -3.40 14.37
N ASP A 85 0.70 -4.55 14.81
CA ASP A 85 1.45 -5.80 14.90
C ASP A 85 1.86 -6.30 13.51
N ALA A 86 0.98 -6.23 12.50
CA ALA A 86 1.28 -6.61 11.11
C ALA A 86 2.42 -5.75 10.54
N THR A 87 2.29 -4.43 10.61
CA THR A 87 3.33 -3.49 10.14
C THR A 87 4.67 -3.74 10.82
N LYS A 88 4.68 -3.96 12.14
CA LYS A 88 5.88 -4.28 12.89
C LYS A 88 6.56 -5.57 12.42
N GLU A 89 5.81 -6.62 12.16
CA GLU A 89 6.37 -7.90 11.71
C GLU A 89 6.89 -7.82 10.26
N VAL A 90 6.24 -7.03 9.39
CA VAL A 90 6.78 -6.71 8.06
C VAL A 90 8.09 -5.94 8.19
N ALA A 91 8.16 -4.91 9.03
CA ALA A 91 9.37 -4.14 9.25
C ALA A 91 10.54 -4.98 9.79
N LYS A 92 10.25 -5.93 10.68
CA LYS A 92 11.27 -6.89 11.16
C LYS A 92 11.81 -7.76 10.03
N HIS A 93 10.92 -8.22 9.16
CA HIS A 93 11.29 -9.06 8.02
C HIS A 93 12.20 -8.29 7.06
N LEU A 94 11.82 -7.06 6.67
CA LEU A 94 12.61 -6.21 5.79
C LEU A 94 14.00 -5.88 6.35
N LEU A 95 14.12 -5.76 7.68
CA LEU A 95 15.40 -5.50 8.35
C LEU A 95 16.21 -6.76 8.68
N GLY A 96 15.69 -7.96 8.44
CA GLY A 96 16.31 -9.21 8.90
C GLY A 96 16.45 -9.31 10.43
N ARG A 97 15.61 -8.61 11.20
CA ARG A 97 15.72 -8.53 12.68
C ARG A 97 14.61 -9.31 13.37
N GLN A 98 14.97 -10.03 14.44
CA GLN A 98 13.96 -10.75 15.24
C GLN A 98 13.23 -9.89 16.27
N ARG A 99 13.84 -8.81 16.73
CA ARG A 99 13.27 -7.93 17.76
C ARG A 99 13.27 -6.47 17.31
N ARG A 100 12.13 -5.83 17.45
CA ARG A 100 11.94 -4.39 17.21
C ARG A 100 10.74 -3.89 18.02
N ALA A 101 10.84 -2.69 18.57
CA ALA A 101 9.67 -1.96 19.09
C ALA A 101 8.82 -1.47 17.90
N SER A 102 7.52 -1.35 18.07
CA SER A 102 6.67 -0.67 17.10
C SER A 102 6.96 0.83 17.15
N THR A 103 7.07 1.44 15.98
CA THR A 103 7.28 2.89 15.84
C THR A 103 6.09 3.59 15.16
N LEU A 104 4.96 2.87 15.00
CA LEU A 104 3.71 3.51 14.60
C LEU A 104 3.17 4.38 15.73
N ARG A 105 2.71 5.56 15.35
CA ARG A 105 2.08 6.53 16.25
C ARG A 105 0.61 6.66 15.86
N ILE A 106 -0.26 6.77 16.86
CA ILE A 106 -1.67 7.13 16.66
C ILE A 106 -1.75 8.63 16.83
N LEU A 107 -2.30 9.33 15.86
CA LEU A 107 -2.62 10.75 15.99
C LEU A 107 -3.94 10.90 16.73
N ALA A 108 -4.08 11.98 17.48
CA ALA A 108 -5.31 12.27 18.20
C ALA A 108 -6.50 12.30 17.23
N PRO A 109 -7.63 11.64 17.58
CA PRO A 109 -8.82 11.65 16.73
C PRO A 109 -9.37 13.07 16.60
N SER A 110 -9.87 13.40 15.41
CA SER A 110 -10.63 14.64 15.19
C SER A 110 -12.11 14.42 15.58
N PRO A 111 -12.84 15.46 16.00
CA PRO A 111 -14.29 15.33 16.21
C PRO A 111 -14.99 14.92 14.91
N GLY A 112 -15.92 13.99 14.97
CA GLY A 112 -16.83 13.75 13.86
C GLY A 112 -17.04 12.32 13.40
N SER A 113 -16.18 11.35 13.73
CA SER A 113 -16.36 9.92 13.41
C SER A 113 -15.39 9.07 14.21
N VAL A 114 -15.59 7.75 14.27
CA VAL A 114 -14.58 6.83 14.78
C VAL A 114 -13.47 6.76 13.73
N ARG A 115 -12.42 7.54 13.99
CA ARG A 115 -11.28 7.71 13.08
C ARG A 115 -10.00 7.28 13.76
N VAL A 116 -9.15 6.59 13.04
CA VAL A 116 -7.79 6.27 13.48
C VAL A 116 -6.80 6.68 12.40
N VAL A 117 -5.79 7.44 12.82
CA VAL A 117 -4.68 7.83 11.96
C VAL A 117 -3.41 7.17 12.49
N LEU A 118 -2.86 6.25 11.71
CA LEU A 118 -1.60 5.57 11.99
C LEU A 118 -0.49 6.22 11.16
N ARG A 119 0.55 6.71 11.83
CA ARG A 119 1.71 7.31 11.16
C ARG A 119 2.98 6.56 11.51
N ALA A 120 3.78 6.26 10.50
CA ALA A 120 5.12 5.73 10.69
C ALA A 120 6.04 6.79 11.31
N ALA A 121 6.88 6.40 12.25
CA ALA A 121 7.89 7.29 12.78
C ALA A 121 9.05 7.50 11.77
N PRO A 122 9.69 8.67 11.74
CA PRO A 122 10.90 8.86 10.96
C PRO A 122 12.00 7.90 11.41
N PRO A 123 13.01 7.63 10.55
CA PRO A 123 14.21 6.89 10.95
C PRO A 123 14.83 7.51 12.20
N ALA A 124 15.40 6.69 13.07
CA ALA A 124 16.12 7.19 14.24
C ALA A 124 17.28 8.10 13.80
N GLU A 125 17.39 9.26 14.40
CA GLU A 125 18.48 10.21 14.14
C GLU A 125 19.83 9.55 14.47
N ASN A 126 20.68 9.36 13.47
CA ASN A 126 22.10 9.23 13.71
C ASN A 126 22.64 10.66 13.81
N GLU A 127 23.27 10.98 14.93
CA GLU A 127 23.80 12.30 15.24
C GLU A 127 24.56 12.89 14.03
N GLY A 128 24.04 13.96 13.45
CA GLY A 128 24.70 14.75 12.41
C GLY A 128 23.99 14.98 11.08
N HIS A 129 22.83 14.35 10.79
CA HIS A 129 22.16 14.43 9.47
C HIS A 129 20.65 14.72 9.56
N THR A 130 20.22 15.61 10.42
CA THR A 130 18.81 15.82 10.80
C THR A 130 17.88 16.17 9.62
N ALA A 131 18.31 16.99 8.69
CA ALA A 131 17.47 17.50 7.61
C ALA A 131 17.26 16.50 6.45
N GLN A 132 18.21 15.59 6.21
CA GLN A 132 18.07 14.55 5.17
C GLN A 132 17.27 13.33 5.66
N ILE A 133 17.33 13.01 6.94
CA ILE A 133 16.66 11.85 7.54
C ILE A 133 15.13 12.00 7.50
N THR A 134 14.61 13.23 7.63
CA THR A 134 13.17 13.50 7.57
C THR A 134 12.55 13.30 6.19
N ARG A 135 13.35 13.34 5.12
CA ARG A 135 12.91 13.16 3.73
C ARG A 135 12.97 11.70 3.25
N THR A 136 13.60 10.81 4.00
CA THR A 136 13.72 9.40 3.62
C THR A 136 12.60 8.59 4.29
N PRO A 137 11.85 7.78 3.52
CA PRO A 137 10.86 6.88 4.11
C PRO A 137 11.52 5.91 5.07
N SER A 138 10.90 5.72 6.23
CA SER A 138 11.36 4.71 7.18
C SER A 138 10.92 3.32 6.74
N VAL A 139 11.57 2.28 7.27
CA VAL A 139 11.12 0.89 7.05
C VAL A 139 9.70 0.67 7.57
N ASP A 140 9.28 1.43 8.59
CA ASP A 140 7.89 1.37 9.05
C ASP A 140 6.94 2.01 8.04
N SER A 141 7.36 3.04 7.29
CA SER A 141 6.57 3.59 6.18
C SER A 141 6.35 2.55 5.10
N THR A 142 7.41 1.94 4.59
CA THR A 142 7.32 0.86 3.58
C THR A 142 6.45 -0.30 4.08
N SER A 143 6.56 -0.64 5.37
CA SER A 143 5.77 -1.72 5.96
C SER A 143 4.29 -1.36 6.09
N LEU A 144 3.98 -0.11 6.42
CA LEU A 144 2.60 0.39 6.50
C LEU A 144 1.98 0.43 5.10
N ASP A 145 2.73 0.85 4.09
CA ASP A 145 2.29 0.85 2.69
C ASP A 145 1.93 -0.58 2.24
N THR A 146 2.79 -1.56 2.54
CA THR A 146 2.54 -2.96 2.21
C THR A 146 1.25 -3.49 2.86
N VAL A 147 1.02 -3.17 4.13
CA VAL A 147 -0.21 -3.54 4.85
C VAL A 147 -1.43 -2.86 4.23
N ALA A 148 -1.36 -1.57 3.93
CA ALA A 148 -2.47 -0.81 3.35
C ALA A 148 -2.84 -1.30 1.94
N VAL A 149 -1.86 -1.63 1.09
CA VAL A 149 -2.09 -2.24 -0.22
C VAL A 149 -2.85 -3.56 -0.09
N LEU A 150 -2.47 -4.41 0.86
CA LEU A 150 -3.17 -5.67 1.09
C LEU A 150 -4.61 -5.46 1.54
N LEU A 151 -4.88 -4.49 2.42
CA LEU A 151 -6.24 -4.15 2.85
C LEU A 151 -7.07 -3.64 1.67
N ALA A 152 -6.55 -2.70 0.90
CA ALA A 152 -7.23 -2.16 -0.28
C ALA A 152 -7.54 -3.25 -1.30
N ARG A 153 -6.60 -4.17 -1.53
CA ARG A 153 -6.78 -5.29 -2.45
C ARG A 153 -7.86 -6.26 -1.98
N SER A 154 -7.99 -6.48 -0.68
CA SER A 154 -8.96 -7.43 -0.13
C SER A 154 -10.41 -7.05 -0.44
N GLN A 155 -10.70 -5.77 -0.67
CA GLN A 155 -12.03 -5.25 -0.99
C GLN A 155 -12.30 -5.13 -2.49
N THR A 156 -11.37 -5.47 -3.38
CA THR A 156 -11.58 -5.27 -4.81
C THR A 156 -12.78 -6.06 -5.28
N GLU A 157 -13.85 -5.36 -5.66
CA GLU A 157 -15.05 -5.91 -6.24
C GLU A 157 -14.82 -6.27 -7.70
N GLY A 158 -15.20 -7.46 -8.08
CA GLY A 158 -15.26 -7.93 -9.44
C GLY A 158 -15.12 -9.44 -9.52
N ALA A 159 -16.13 -10.10 -10.07
CA ALA A 159 -16.18 -11.56 -10.22
C ALA A 159 -15.07 -12.16 -11.10
N GLU A 160 -14.26 -11.32 -11.71
CA GLU A 160 -13.22 -11.70 -12.66
C GLU A 160 -11.77 -11.59 -12.10
N MET A 161 -11.59 -11.03 -10.91
CA MET A 161 -10.25 -10.97 -10.32
C MET A 161 -9.98 -12.24 -9.53
N THR A 162 -9.02 -12.98 -9.99
CA THR A 162 -8.55 -14.17 -9.30
C THR A 162 -8.03 -13.78 -7.92
N ASP A 163 -8.35 -14.57 -6.88
CA ASP A 163 -7.77 -14.40 -5.54
C ASP A 163 -6.23 -14.55 -5.56
N ASP A 164 -5.65 -14.77 -6.72
CA ASP A 164 -4.23 -15.06 -6.92
C ASP A 164 -3.34 -13.88 -6.55
N VAL A 165 -3.71 -12.66 -6.92
CA VAL A 165 -2.93 -11.46 -6.54
C VAL A 165 -3.00 -11.23 -5.04
N LEU A 166 -4.18 -11.35 -4.43
CA LEU A 166 -4.33 -11.22 -2.99
C LEU A 166 -3.54 -12.31 -2.24
N SER A 167 -3.60 -13.55 -2.74
CA SER A 167 -2.82 -14.65 -2.18
C SER A 167 -1.32 -14.44 -2.33
N GLY A 168 -0.87 -13.89 -3.47
CA GLY A 168 0.53 -13.53 -3.71
C GLY A 168 1.03 -12.43 -2.77
N LEU A 169 0.23 -11.37 -2.58
CA LEU A 169 0.53 -10.29 -1.65
C LEU A 169 0.60 -10.81 -0.20
N ALA A 170 -0.36 -11.63 0.20
CA ALA A 170 -0.36 -12.24 1.53
C ALA A 170 0.84 -13.17 1.74
N ALA A 171 1.20 -13.94 0.71
CA ALA A 171 2.32 -14.86 0.75
C ALA A 171 3.69 -14.17 0.85
N ALA A 172 3.81 -12.97 0.29
CA ALA A 172 5.02 -12.14 0.42
C ALA A 172 5.23 -11.63 1.86
N LEU A 173 4.20 -11.68 2.71
CA LEU A 173 4.30 -11.23 4.09
C LEU A 173 4.86 -12.33 5.01
N PRO A 174 5.61 -11.97 6.06
CA PRO A 174 6.04 -12.92 7.06
C PRO A 174 4.83 -13.51 7.80
N GLN A 175 4.87 -14.80 8.11
CA GLN A 175 3.80 -15.53 8.78
C GLN A 175 3.29 -14.87 10.09
N ARG A 176 4.16 -14.15 10.79
CA ARG A 176 3.77 -13.42 12.02
C ARG A 176 2.90 -12.21 11.73
N ALA A 177 3.06 -11.57 10.56
CA ALA A 177 2.19 -10.47 10.13
C ALA A 177 0.76 -10.95 9.88
N HIS A 178 0.58 -12.17 9.39
CA HIS A 178 -0.74 -12.80 9.21
C HIS A 178 -1.56 -12.82 10.51
N THR A 179 -0.92 -13.00 11.67
CA THR A 179 -1.63 -12.99 12.97
C THR A 179 -2.23 -11.61 13.27
N GLY A 180 -1.49 -10.53 12.99
CA GLY A 180 -1.98 -9.17 13.15
C GLY A 180 -3.13 -8.87 12.18
N LEU A 181 -2.94 -9.15 10.88
CA LEU A 181 -3.96 -8.96 9.84
C LEU A 181 -5.23 -9.76 10.14
N ARG A 182 -5.08 -10.99 10.59
CA ARG A 182 -6.22 -11.84 10.98
C ARG A 182 -7.01 -11.25 12.15
N ARG A 183 -6.32 -10.64 13.12
CA ARG A 183 -6.97 -9.94 14.22
C ARG A 183 -7.76 -8.72 13.74
N ALA A 184 -7.18 -7.90 12.88
CA ALA A 184 -7.84 -6.74 12.32
C ALA A 184 -9.07 -7.13 11.46
N ALA A 185 -8.91 -8.10 10.55
CA ALA A 185 -10.01 -8.56 9.70
C ALA A 185 -11.16 -9.20 10.49
N LYS A 186 -10.86 -9.95 11.57
CA LYS A 186 -11.89 -10.50 12.46
C LYS A 186 -12.68 -9.42 13.20
N ALA A 187 -12.05 -8.32 13.59
CA ALA A 187 -12.74 -7.21 14.23
C ALA A 187 -13.74 -6.56 13.26
N ILE A 188 -13.34 -6.34 12.01
CA ILE A 188 -14.20 -5.81 10.95
C ILE A 188 -15.38 -6.74 10.69
N ASP A 189 -15.11 -8.03 10.47
CA ASP A 189 -16.15 -9.04 10.17
C ASP A 189 -17.14 -9.20 11.33
N ALA A 190 -16.67 -9.21 12.57
CA ALA A 190 -17.51 -9.41 13.77
C ALA A 190 -18.43 -8.21 14.06
N GLN A 191 -17.99 -6.99 13.71
CA GLN A 191 -18.72 -5.75 13.97
C GLN A 191 -19.46 -5.21 12.74
N ASP A 192 -19.35 -5.90 11.62
CA ASP A 192 -19.92 -5.47 10.32
C ASP A 192 -19.47 -4.04 9.94
N TRP A 193 -18.19 -3.72 10.18
CA TRP A 193 -17.66 -2.41 9.89
C TRP A 193 -17.30 -2.23 8.44
N GLU A 194 -17.58 -1.04 7.93
CA GLU A 194 -16.98 -0.49 6.72
C GLU A 194 -15.84 0.43 7.13
N VAL A 195 -14.63 0.08 6.73
CA VAL A 195 -13.41 0.86 7.01
C VAL A 195 -13.00 1.52 5.71
N ALA A 196 -13.08 2.84 5.66
CA ALA A 196 -12.74 3.63 4.48
C ALA A 196 -11.72 4.71 4.84
N GLY A 197 -10.84 5.03 3.90
CA GLY A 197 -9.86 6.09 4.13
C GLY A 197 -8.79 6.13 3.06
N GLU A 198 -7.62 6.63 3.44
CA GLU A 198 -6.51 6.80 2.52
C GLU A 198 -5.15 6.55 3.17
N LEU A 199 -4.26 5.98 2.39
CA LEU A 199 -2.84 5.94 2.67
C LEU A 199 -2.19 7.15 1.98
N ARG A 200 -1.47 7.96 2.74
CA ARG A 200 -0.60 9.03 2.25
C ARG A 200 0.84 8.60 2.43
N SER A 201 1.60 8.56 1.35
CA SER A 201 3.00 8.16 1.36
C SER A 201 3.82 9.05 0.43
N HIS A 202 5.13 8.84 0.40
CA HIS A 202 6.00 9.51 -0.57
C HIS A 202 5.70 9.11 -2.03
N HIS A 203 4.92 8.07 -2.27
CA HIS A 203 4.41 7.67 -3.58
C HIS A 203 3.08 8.32 -3.96
N GLY A 204 2.50 9.14 -3.08
CA GLY A 204 1.21 9.79 -3.27
C GLY A 204 0.10 9.24 -2.40
N PHE A 205 -1.13 9.29 -2.94
CA PHE A 205 -2.34 8.89 -2.23
C PHE A 205 -2.87 7.57 -2.77
N GLN A 206 -3.28 6.69 -1.87
CA GLN A 206 -3.98 5.46 -2.21
C GLN A 206 -5.24 5.34 -1.36
N ARG A 207 -6.40 5.17 -1.99
CA ARG A 207 -7.64 4.87 -1.27
C ARG A 207 -7.57 3.46 -0.68
N VAL A 208 -8.00 3.36 0.57
CA VAL A 208 -8.13 2.10 1.29
C VAL A 208 -9.60 1.94 1.66
N HIS A 209 -10.17 0.81 1.29
CA HIS A 209 -11.51 0.44 1.68
C HIS A 209 -11.51 -1.05 2.04
N LEU A 210 -12.14 -1.41 3.15
CA LEU A 210 -12.26 -2.79 3.62
C LEU A 210 -13.53 -2.95 4.42
N GLY A 211 -14.53 -3.58 3.82
CA GLY A 211 -15.76 -4.00 4.49
C GLY A 211 -15.75 -5.46 4.92
N PRO A 212 -16.86 -5.98 5.45
CA PRO A 212 -16.96 -7.36 5.93
C PRO A 212 -16.65 -8.40 4.86
N GLN A 213 -17.03 -8.15 3.62
CA GLN A 213 -16.71 -9.06 2.51
C GLN A 213 -15.23 -9.13 2.20
N GLY A 214 -14.56 -7.98 2.14
CA GLY A 214 -13.11 -7.90 1.99
C GLY A 214 -12.37 -8.53 3.18
N ALA A 215 -12.87 -8.33 4.40
CA ALA A 215 -12.33 -8.97 5.59
C ALA A 215 -12.42 -10.50 5.51
N LYS A 216 -13.55 -11.06 5.05
CA LYS A 216 -13.71 -12.51 4.80
C LYS A 216 -12.75 -13.03 3.72
N ALA A 217 -12.58 -12.27 2.63
CA ALA A 217 -11.63 -12.60 1.58
C ALA A 217 -10.20 -12.64 2.13
N LEU A 218 -9.80 -11.64 2.91
CA LEU A 218 -8.50 -11.58 3.56
C LEU A 218 -8.30 -12.76 4.53
N LEU A 219 -9.28 -13.05 5.39
CA LEU A 219 -9.22 -14.19 6.31
C LEU A 219 -9.02 -15.51 5.58
N ARG A 220 -9.76 -15.72 4.46
CA ARG A 220 -9.64 -16.93 3.64
C ARG A 220 -8.22 -17.10 3.11
N VAL A 221 -7.65 -16.06 2.52
CA VAL A 221 -6.29 -16.08 1.95
C VAL A 221 -5.23 -16.28 3.04
N LEU A 222 -5.35 -15.61 4.20
CA LEU A 222 -4.44 -15.80 5.32
C LEU A 222 -4.48 -17.21 5.92
N ASP A 223 -5.55 -17.97 5.68
CA ASP A 223 -5.71 -19.36 6.12
C ASP A 223 -5.24 -20.40 5.08
N GLU A 224 -4.89 -19.96 3.88
CA GLU A 224 -4.36 -20.87 2.84
C GLU A 224 -3.04 -21.50 3.26
N ARG A 225 -2.89 -22.78 2.92
CA ARG A 225 -1.64 -23.51 3.18
C ARG A 225 -0.72 -23.37 1.98
N GLN A 226 0.39 -22.71 2.17
CA GLN A 226 1.48 -22.65 1.22
C GLN A 226 2.26 -24.00 1.28
N GLN A 227 2.40 -24.68 0.14
CA GLN A 227 3.11 -25.96 0.11
C GLN A 227 4.55 -25.87 -0.38
N SER A 228 4.83 -25.03 -1.35
CA SER A 228 6.18 -24.85 -1.88
C SER A 228 6.33 -23.47 -2.48
N ALA A 229 7.49 -22.88 -2.29
CA ALA A 229 7.92 -21.69 -3.01
C ALA A 229 9.03 -22.08 -3.96
N THR A 230 8.94 -21.71 -5.22
CA THR A 230 9.97 -21.92 -6.24
C THR A 230 10.23 -20.59 -6.92
N GLU A 231 11.50 -20.22 -7.05
CA GLU A 231 11.88 -19.03 -7.82
C GLU A 231 11.99 -19.40 -9.29
N ILE A 232 11.38 -18.61 -10.15
CA ILE A 232 11.52 -18.73 -11.61
C ILE A 232 11.91 -17.40 -12.23
N THR A 233 12.69 -17.47 -13.30
CA THR A 233 13.06 -16.30 -14.09
C THR A 233 12.44 -16.43 -15.48
N LEU A 234 11.68 -15.42 -15.89
CA LEU A 234 11.01 -15.38 -17.19
C LEU A 234 11.43 -14.12 -17.96
N SER A 235 11.57 -14.27 -19.28
CA SER A 235 11.71 -13.14 -20.19
C SER A 235 10.40 -12.92 -20.92
N GLY A 236 10.00 -11.66 -21.14
CA GLY A 236 8.72 -11.37 -21.77
C GLY A 236 8.43 -9.88 -21.83
N VAL A 237 7.16 -9.55 -21.92
CA VAL A 237 6.64 -8.17 -21.95
C VAL A 237 5.58 -7.97 -20.89
N ILE A 238 5.43 -6.72 -20.45
CA ILE A 238 4.34 -6.31 -19.59
C ILE A 238 3.13 -6.07 -20.47
N ASP A 239 2.02 -6.71 -20.16
CA ASP A 239 0.74 -6.61 -20.88
C ASP A 239 -0.18 -5.56 -20.24
N GLY A 240 0.11 -5.21 -18.98
CA GLY A 240 -0.59 -4.19 -18.22
C GLY A 240 -0.28 -4.26 -16.74
N GLN A 241 -0.73 -3.23 -16.04
CA GLN A 241 -0.56 -3.15 -14.59
C GLN A 241 -1.73 -2.40 -13.94
N ARG A 242 -2.00 -2.69 -12.68
CA ARG A 242 -3.01 -2.00 -11.89
C ARG A 242 -2.42 -1.54 -10.56
N ARG A 243 -2.07 -0.25 -10.50
CA ARG A 243 -1.37 0.35 -9.36
C ARG A 243 -2.15 0.23 -8.05
N SER A 244 -3.47 0.50 -8.10
CA SER A 244 -4.33 0.50 -6.90
C SER A 244 -4.41 -0.82 -6.17
N VAL A 245 -3.97 -1.91 -6.80
CA VAL A 245 -4.11 -3.27 -6.25
C VAL A 245 -2.84 -4.10 -6.37
N GLY A 246 -1.72 -3.50 -6.78
CA GLY A 246 -0.46 -4.20 -6.91
C GLY A 246 -0.51 -5.41 -7.83
N ALA A 247 -1.16 -5.30 -9.01
CA ALA A 247 -1.28 -6.37 -9.99
C ALA A 247 -0.47 -6.07 -11.24
N LEU A 248 0.16 -7.11 -11.80
CA LEU A 248 0.91 -7.12 -13.04
C LEU A 248 0.39 -8.23 -13.93
N TRP A 249 0.09 -7.92 -15.19
CA TRP A 249 -0.10 -8.91 -16.26
C TRP A 249 1.18 -9.00 -17.06
N PHE A 250 1.75 -10.18 -17.13
CA PHE A 250 3.03 -10.44 -17.76
C PHE A 250 2.88 -11.58 -18.79
N THR A 251 3.33 -11.34 -20.00
CA THR A 251 3.32 -12.33 -21.08
C THR A 251 4.73 -12.87 -21.31
N PRO A 252 5.04 -14.07 -20.78
CA PRO A 252 6.32 -14.72 -21.01
C PRO A 252 6.51 -15.10 -22.50
N GLU A 253 7.75 -15.15 -22.96
CA GLU A 253 8.06 -15.63 -24.31
C GLU A 253 7.68 -17.10 -24.45
N GLY A 254 6.77 -17.38 -25.40
CA GLY A 254 6.37 -18.75 -25.72
C GLY A 254 5.44 -19.42 -24.69
N ALA A 255 4.88 -18.66 -23.74
CA ALA A 255 3.95 -19.17 -22.73
C ALA A 255 2.69 -18.31 -22.62
N SER A 256 1.70 -18.80 -21.91
CA SER A 256 0.45 -18.07 -21.63
C SER A 256 0.70 -16.89 -20.68
N PRO A 257 -0.08 -15.81 -20.80
CA PRO A 257 -0.03 -14.69 -19.85
C PRO A 257 -0.25 -15.14 -18.42
N ILE A 258 0.48 -14.54 -17.49
CA ILE A 258 0.35 -14.76 -16.07
C ILE A 258 -0.06 -13.45 -15.36
N GLU A 259 -0.87 -13.58 -14.33
CA GLU A 259 -1.15 -12.51 -13.40
C GLU A 259 -0.26 -12.68 -12.18
N ALA A 260 0.42 -11.61 -11.76
CA ALA A 260 1.34 -11.63 -10.65
C ALA A 260 1.07 -10.49 -9.66
N ALA A 261 1.28 -10.78 -8.39
CA ALA A 261 1.27 -9.77 -7.35
C ALA A 261 2.57 -8.94 -7.37
N VAL A 262 2.46 -7.63 -7.16
CA VAL A 262 3.60 -6.71 -6.99
C VAL A 262 3.59 -6.23 -5.54
N PRO A 263 4.47 -6.75 -4.66
CA PRO A 263 4.35 -6.58 -3.21
C PRO A 263 4.82 -5.23 -2.69
N SER A 264 5.52 -4.43 -3.49
CA SER A 264 6.01 -3.12 -3.07
C SER A 264 5.75 -2.05 -4.12
N GLN A 265 5.58 -0.81 -3.65
CA GLN A 265 5.37 0.33 -4.52
C GLN A 265 6.60 0.63 -5.39
N GLU A 266 7.80 0.40 -4.86
CA GLU A 266 9.05 0.57 -5.61
C GLU A 266 9.11 -0.35 -6.83
N LEU A 267 8.76 -1.63 -6.66
CA LEU A 267 8.65 -2.58 -7.78
C LEU A 267 7.56 -2.17 -8.77
N LEU A 268 6.44 -1.66 -8.26
CA LEU A 268 5.34 -1.21 -9.11
C LEU A 268 5.75 -0.01 -9.97
N GLU A 269 6.55 0.90 -9.45
CA GLU A 269 7.11 2.03 -10.21
C GLU A 269 8.06 1.54 -11.32
N GLN A 270 8.89 0.55 -11.04
CA GLN A 270 9.74 -0.08 -12.06
C GLN A 270 8.90 -0.75 -13.15
N VAL A 271 7.84 -1.48 -12.78
CA VAL A 271 6.89 -2.08 -13.72
C VAL A 271 6.28 -1.02 -14.63
N VAL A 272 5.81 0.10 -14.05
CA VAL A 272 5.23 1.22 -14.81
C VAL A 272 6.22 1.83 -15.79
N GLN A 273 7.47 2.02 -15.38
CA GLN A 273 8.52 2.57 -16.24
C GLN A 273 8.80 1.65 -17.44
N HIS A 274 8.88 0.34 -17.19
CA HIS A 274 9.13 -0.64 -18.25
C HIS A 274 7.92 -0.83 -19.18
N ASP A 275 6.70 -0.79 -18.63
CA ASP A 275 5.45 -0.82 -19.40
C ASP A 275 5.35 0.40 -20.34
N ALA A 276 5.55 1.61 -19.84
CA ALA A 276 5.56 2.84 -20.62
C ALA A 276 6.62 2.85 -21.73
N ALA A 277 7.74 2.17 -21.53
CA ALA A 277 8.82 2.04 -22.50
C ALA A 277 8.59 0.88 -23.51
N ASN A 278 7.50 0.10 -23.38
CA ASN A 278 7.30 -1.17 -24.12
C ASN A 278 8.54 -2.07 -24.10
N ALA A 279 9.24 -2.10 -22.95
CA ALA A 279 10.50 -2.80 -22.83
C ALA A 279 10.29 -4.32 -22.74
N ARG A 280 11.16 -5.09 -23.43
CA ARG A 280 11.31 -6.51 -23.09
C ARG A 280 12.07 -6.58 -21.78
N VAL A 281 11.56 -7.37 -20.85
CA VAL A 281 12.09 -7.46 -19.49
C VAL A 281 12.42 -8.90 -19.11
N ARG A 282 13.34 -9.02 -18.16
CA ARG A 282 13.58 -10.24 -17.39
C ARG A 282 12.96 -10.02 -16.02
N ALA A 283 12.00 -10.86 -15.67
CA ALA A 283 11.31 -10.80 -14.38
C ALA A 283 11.58 -12.08 -13.57
N VAL A 284 11.83 -11.91 -12.28
CA VAL A 284 11.98 -13.00 -11.32
C VAL A 284 10.72 -13.07 -10.49
N PHE A 285 10.11 -14.24 -10.42
CA PHE A 285 8.90 -14.49 -9.67
C PHE A 285 9.12 -15.57 -8.60
N ASP A 286 8.58 -15.31 -7.41
CA ASP A 286 8.30 -16.37 -6.44
C ASP A 286 6.98 -17.02 -6.82
N VAL A 287 7.01 -18.31 -7.13
CA VAL A 287 5.83 -19.12 -7.47
C VAL A 287 5.44 -19.96 -6.28
N LEU A 288 4.24 -19.72 -5.78
CA LEU A 288 3.68 -20.45 -4.66
C LEU A 288 2.63 -21.43 -5.16
N THR A 289 2.80 -22.68 -4.79
CA THR A 289 1.75 -23.68 -4.94
C THR A 289 0.83 -23.62 -3.73
N ILE A 290 -0.42 -23.27 -3.97
CA ILE A 290 -1.48 -23.21 -2.96
C ILE A 290 -2.45 -24.37 -3.19
N ILE A 291 -2.82 -25.05 -2.10
CA ILE A 291 -3.88 -26.05 -2.11
C ILE A 291 -5.06 -25.51 -1.31
N GLY A 292 -6.21 -25.39 -1.96
CA GLY A 292 -7.47 -25.01 -1.31
C GLY A 292 -7.89 -26.04 -0.25
N LYS A 293 -8.74 -25.63 0.69
CA LYS A 293 -9.33 -26.53 1.68
C LYS A 293 -10.59 -27.22 1.10
N GLY A 294 -10.73 -28.53 1.34
CA GLY A 294 -11.95 -29.30 1.03
C GLY A 294 -11.74 -30.46 0.06
N ALA A 295 -12.79 -31.24 -0.18
CA ALA A 295 -12.76 -32.45 -1.02
C ALA A 295 -12.46 -32.17 -2.51
N ASN A 296 -12.68 -30.92 -2.98
CA ASN A 296 -12.37 -30.44 -4.34
C ASN A 296 -11.21 -29.45 -4.35
N ALA A 297 -10.25 -29.58 -3.44
CA ALA A 297 -9.10 -28.70 -3.33
C ALA A 297 -8.33 -28.67 -4.66
N ARG A 298 -8.40 -27.52 -5.38
CA ARG A 298 -7.61 -27.30 -6.58
C ARG A 298 -6.23 -26.80 -6.18
N ARG A 299 -5.22 -27.37 -6.82
CA ARG A 299 -3.86 -26.83 -6.80
C ARG A 299 -3.82 -25.66 -7.78
N ARG A 300 -3.33 -24.51 -7.31
CA ARG A 300 -3.10 -23.32 -8.14
C ARG A 300 -1.70 -22.77 -7.90
N GLU A 301 -1.16 -22.12 -8.88
CA GLU A 301 0.11 -21.44 -8.79
C GLU A 301 -0.15 -19.94 -8.72
N VAL A 302 0.49 -19.29 -7.77
CA VAL A 302 0.39 -17.85 -7.52
C VAL A 302 1.76 -17.24 -7.71
N TYR A 303 1.82 -16.20 -8.49
CA TYR A 303 3.05 -15.53 -8.87
C TYR A 303 3.20 -14.21 -8.11
N THR A 304 4.37 -13.99 -7.51
CA THR A 304 4.72 -12.74 -6.84
C THR A 304 6.01 -12.20 -7.46
N LEU A 305 5.98 -10.98 -7.97
CA LEU A 305 7.15 -10.35 -8.57
C LEU A 305 8.20 -10.06 -7.49
N ARG A 306 9.44 -10.48 -7.72
CA ARG A 306 10.58 -10.24 -6.83
C ARG A 306 11.53 -9.18 -7.37
N SER A 307 11.80 -9.22 -8.68
CA SER A 307 12.58 -8.21 -9.37
C SER A 307 12.23 -8.17 -10.85
N ILE A 308 12.49 -7.03 -11.48
CA ILE A 308 12.29 -6.82 -12.92
C ILE A 308 13.41 -5.94 -13.47
N GLU A 309 13.98 -6.34 -14.61
CA GLU A 309 15.08 -5.65 -15.26
C GLU A 309 14.84 -5.59 -16.78
N PRO A 310 15.19 -4.50 -17.47
CA PRO A 310 15.09 -4.44 -18.92
C PRO A 310 16.10 -5.38 -19.56
N LEU A 311 15.69 -6.09 -20.61
CA LEU A 311 16.63 -6.85 -21.43
C LEU A 311 17.40 -5.89 -22.35
N PRO A 312 18.72 -6.09 -22.51
CA PRO A 312 19.50 -5.28 -23.44
C PRO A 312 18.95 -5.44 -24.86
N VAL A 313 18.69 -4.31 -25.51
CA VAL A 313 18.33 -4.31 -26.93
C VAL A 313 19.58 -4.74 -27.72
N THR A 314 19.60 -5.95 -28.23
CA THR A 314 20.68 -6.37 -29.15
C THR A 314 20.51 -5.58 -30.44
N PRO A 315 21.45 -4.70 -30.83
CA PRO A 315 21.34 -4.01 -32.11
C PRO A 315 21.35 -5.05 -33.23
N THR A 316 20.27 -5.13 -33.98
CA THR A 316 20.26 -5.91 -35.23
C THR A 316 21.23 -5.24 -36.17
N LEU A 317 22.36 -5.88 -36.42
CA LEU A 317 23.25 -5.50 -37.53
C LEU A 317 22.46 -5.71 -38.82
N ILE A 318 22.05 -4.57 -39.42
CA ILE A 318 21.51 -4.52 -40.78
C ILE A 318 22.66 -4.64 -41.79
#